data_323439edc1760bcca42a85448f1d33b2
#
_entry.id   323439edc1760bcca42a85448f1d33b2
#
_cell.length_a   1.000
_cell.length_b   1.000
_cell.length_c   1.000
_cell.angle_alpha   90.00
_cell.angle_beta   90.00
_cell.angle_gamma   90.00
#
_symmetry.space_group_name_H-M   'P 1'
#
loop_
_entity.id
_entity.type
_entity.pdbx_description
1 polymer ?
#
loop_
_entity_poly.entity_id
_entity_poly.type
_entity_poly.pdbx_seq_one_letter_code
_entity_poly.pdbx_strand_id
1 'polypeptide(L)'
;MDRKREVIIKPTHRGLWYQDGVLKRLLEPGRYQRPRYWNLGFYRTPRVEIVLVDVRERELTIKGQEILTADKVAIRVSIVVQFRVSDPAAALHVVVSFEERLYSDVQLAARRALATMTLEDILTNRNRLSDEILRDVKEAAATYGATICARM
;
A
#
# COMPACT_ATOMS: atom_id res chain seq x y z
N MET A 1 -8.11 -32.44 -17.30
CA MET A 1 -8.13 -31.00 -16.95
C MET A 1 -6.82 -30.65 -16.29
N ASP A 2 -6.08 -29.79 -16.91
CA ASP A 2 -4.72 -29.45 -16.45
C ASP A 2 -4.78 -28.39 -15.35
N ARG A 3 -4.87 -28.83 -14.09
CA ARG A 3 -4.95 -27.95 -12.89
C ARG A 3 -3.79 -26.94 -12.76
N LYS A 4 -2.70 -27.16 -13.48
CA LYS A 4 -1.51 -26.26 -13.47
C LYS A 4 -1.73 -24.95 -14.24
N ARG A 5 -2.80 -24.81 -15.01
CA ARG A 5 -3.08 -23.62 -15.83
C ARG A 5 -4.20 -22.73 -15.27
N GLU A 6 -4.90 -23.22 -14.29
CA GLU A 6 -5.99 -22.50 -13.67
C GLU A 6 -5.46 -21.64 -12.51
N VAL A 7 -5.88 -20.39 -12.47
CA VAL A 7 -5.61 -19.46 -11.38
C VAL A 7 -6.93 -19.01 -10.79
N ILE A 8 -7.11 -19.25 -9.50
CA ILE A 8 -8.28 -18.83 -8.76
C ILE A 8 -7.89 -17.61 -7.93
N ILE A 9 -8.55 -16.48 -8.18
CA ILE A 9 -8.38 -15.24 -7.43
C ILE A 9 -9.50 -15.14 -6.41
N LYS A 10 -9.13 -15.10 -5.15
CA LYS A 10 -10.07 -14.97 -4.04
C LYS A 10 -10.53 -13.51 -3.90
N PRO A 11 -11.69 -13.24 -3.22
CA PRO A 11 -12.14 -11.87 -2.95
C PRO A 11 -11.14 -11.00 -2.20
N THR A 12 -10.22 -11.61 -1.47
CA THR A 12 -9.14 -10.96 -0.71
C THR A 12 -7.98 -10.44 -1.58
N HIS A 13 -7.96 -10.80 -2.87
CA HIS A 13 -6.87 -10.48 -3.79
C HIS A 13 -7.41 -9.89 -5.09
N ARG A 14 -6.50 -9.21 -5.80
CA ARG A 14 -6.64 -8.82 -7.20
C ARG A 14 -5.48 -9.40 -7.98
N GLY A 15 -5.70 -9.74 -9.23
CA GLY A 15 -4.66 -10.25 -10.12
C GLY A 15 -4.24 -9.20 -11.16
N LEU A 16 -2.95 -9.08 -11.39
CA LEU A 16 -2.41 -8.32 -12.51
C LEU A 16 -1.99 -9.30 -13.60
N TRP A 17 -2.61 -9.18 -14.75
CA TRP A 17 -2.32 -10.01 -15.91
C TRP A 17 -1.28 -9.34 -16.80
N TYR A 18 -0.08 -9.89 -16.81
CA TYR A 18 1.00 -9.46 -17.69
C TYR A 18 1.10 -10.41 -18.89
N GLN A 19 1.31 -9.82 -20.04
CA GLN A 19 1.53 -10.54 -21.28
C GLN A 19 2.81 -10.02 -21.91
N ASP A 20 3.81 -10.88 -22.01
CA ASP A 20 5.16 -10.52 -22.47
C ASP A 20 5.75 -9.32 -21.69
N GLY A 21 5.54 -9.29 -20.37
CA GLY A 21 6.02 -8.25 -19.48
C GLY A 21 5.17 -6.98 -19.44
N VAL A 22 4.11 -6.89 -20.24
CA VAL A 22 3.21 -5.71 -20.28
C VAL A 22 1.92 -6.00 -19.52
N LEU A 23 1.54 -5.10 -18.61
CA LEU A 23 0.25 -5.17 -17.93
C LEU A 23 -0.89 -4.99 -18.94
N LYS A 24 -1.73 -5.98 -19.09
CA LYS A 24 -2.87 -5.97 -20.02
C LYS A 24 -4.21 -5.73 -19.34
N ARG A 25 -4.39 -6.30 -18.16
CA ARG A 25 -5.66 -6.16 -17.42
C ARG A 25 -5.51 -6.45 -15.94
N LEU A 26 -6.39 -5.85 -15.16
CA LEU A 26 -6.62 -6.17 -13.76
C LEU A 26 -7.69 -7.27 -13.68
N LEU A 27 -7.45 -8.29 -12.88
CA LEU A 27 -8.35 -9.42 -12.68
C LEU A 27 -9.09 -9.29 -11.34
N GLU A 28 -10.41 -9.29 -11.42
CA GLU A 28 -11.30 -9.39 -10.28
C GLU A 28 -11.32 -10.83 -9.72
N PRO A 29 -11.91 -11.05 -8.52
CA PRO A 29 -12.08 -12.40 -7.99
C PRO A 29 -12.79 -13.32 -8.98
N GLY A 30 -12.27 -14.52 -9.16
CA GLY A 30 -12.82 -15.46 -10.10
C GLY A 30 -11.81 -16.51 -10.55
N ARG A 31 -12.21 -17.27 -11.55
CA ARG A 31 -11.43 -18.35 -12.13
C ARG A 31 -10.90 -17.93 -13.51
N TYR A 32 -9.60 -18.05 -13.70
CA TYR A 32 -8.92 -17.66 -14.94
C TYR A 32 -8.05 -18.79 -15.44
N GLN A 33 -7.96 -18.93 -16.76
CA GLN A 33 -7.11 -19.90 -17.41
C GLN A 33 -5.98 -19.21 -18.15
N ARG A 34 -4.75 -19.69 -17.94
CA ARG A 34 -3.60 -19.26 -18.74
C ARG A 34 -3.69 -19.88 -20.14
N PRO A 35 -3.37 -19.14 -21.21
CA PRO A 35 -3.36 -19.68 -22.55
C PRO A 35 -2.38 -20.85 -22.66
N ARG A 36 -2.71 -21.81 -23.51
CA ARG A 36 -1.84 -22.95 -23.81
C ARG A 36 -0.72 -22.48 -24.72
N TYR A 37 0.51 -22.75 -24.34
CA TYR A 37 1.65 -22.55 -25.25
C TYR A 37 1.62 -23.56 -26.36
N TRP A 38 1.28 -23.14 -27.56
CA TRP A 38 1.42 -23.92 -28.77
C TRP A 38 2.50 -23.31 -29.65
N ASN A 39 3.62 -23.98 -29.80
CA ASN A 39 4.61 -23.65 -30.81
C ASN A 39 4.20 -24.30 -32.14
N LEU A 40 3.34 -23.63 -32.89
CA LEU A 40 3.08 -24.01 -34.30
C LEU A 40 3.93 -23.04 -35.16
N GLY A 41 5.22 -23.40 -35.33
CA GLY A 41 6.18 -22.83 -36.28
C GLY A 41 6.25 -21.31 -36.46
N PHE A 42 5.16 -20.63 -36.74
CA PHE A 42 5.11 -19.19 -37.04
C PHE A 42 4.33 -18.33 -36.01
N TYR A 43 3.65 -18.96 -35.08
CA TYR A 43 2.86 -18.23 -34.07
C TYR A 43 3.44 -18.43 -32.67
N ARG A 44 4.05 -17.37 -32.14
CA ARG A 44 4.55 -17.34 -30.77
C ARG A 44 3.40 -17.01 -29.82
N THR A 45 3.01 -17.95 -28.98
CA THR A 45 2.04 -17.68 -27.92
C THR A 45 2.67 -16.75 -26.89
N PRO A 46 1.97 -15.67 -26.49
CA PRO A 46 2.50 -14.73 -25.52
C PRO A 46 2.67 -15.38 -24.15
N ARG A 47 3.75 -15.03 -23.47
CA ARG A 47 4.01 -15.47 -22.09
C ARG A 47 3.11 -14.69 -21.13
N VAL A 48 2.28 -15.42 -20.40
CA VAL A 48 1.36 -14.83 -19.41
C VAL A 48 1.87 -15.07 -18.00
N GLU A 49 1.96 -13.98 -17.23
CA GLU A 49 2.24 -13.97 -15.82
C GLU A 49 1.08 -13.30 -15.07
N ILE A 50 0.68 -13.87 -13.93
CA ILE A 50 -0.37 -13.30 -13.07
C ILE A 50 0.25 -13.05 -11.71
N VAL A 51 0.27 -11.79 -11.28
CA VAL A 51 0.72 -11.37 -9.96
C VAL A 51 -0.48 -11.08 -9.09
N LEU A 52 -0.52 -11.68 -7.90
CA LEU A 52 -1.61 -11.49 -6.94
C LEU A 52 -1.22 -10.41 -5.93
N VAL A 53 -2.15 -9.49 -5.67
CA VAL A 53 -2.01 -8.43 -4.68
C VAL A 53 -3.12 -8.57 -3.64
N ASP A 54 -2.74 -8.59 -2.37
CA ASP A 54 -3.69 -8.60 -1.25
C ASP A 54 -4.31 -7.20 -1.09
N VAL A 55 -5.64 -7.13 -1.12
CA VAL A 55 -6.40 -5.87 -1.01
C VAL A 55 -7.14 -5.73 0.31
N ARG A 56 -6.87 -6.63 1.26
CA ARG A 56 -7.45 -6.54 2.60
C ARG A 56 -6.88 -5.36 3.36
N GLU A 57 -7.63 -4.92 4.34
CA GLU A 57 -7.15 -3.95 5.33
C GLU A 57 -6.05 -4.58 6.18
N ARG A 58 -4.96 -3.83 6.36
CA ARG A 58 -3.79 -4.23 7.16
C ARG A 58 -3.38 -3.09 8.08
N GLU A 59 -2.63 -3.43 9.09
CA GLU A 59 -2.11 -2.50 10.08
C GLU A 59 -0.60 -2.34 9.92
N LEU A 60 -0.15 -1.09 9.95
CA LEU A 60 1.25 -0.71 9.98
C LEU A 60 1.54 0.01 11.30
N THR A 61 2.48 -0.49 12.08
CA THR A 61 2.89 0.11 13.34
C THR A 61 4.28 0.72 13.21
N ILE A 62 4.37 2.04 13.42
CA ILE A 62 5.62 2.79 13.54
C ILE A 62 5.93 2.93 15.03
N LYS A 63 6.94 2.21 15.51
CA LYS A 63 7.27 2.14 16.94
C LYS A 63 8.37 3.11 17.34
N GLY A 64 8.20 3.73 18.51
CA GLY A 64 9.27 4.34 19.28
C GLY A 64 10.01 5.48 18.59
N GLN A 65 9.33 6.28 17.78
CA GLN A 65 9.94 7.45 17.17
C GLN A 65 10.25 8.50 18.24
N GLU A 66 11.51 8.87 18.34
CA GLU A 66 11.95 9.96 19.22
C GLU A 66 11.92 11.27 18.43
N ILE A 67 11.11 12.22 18.87
CA ILE A 67 10.85 13.49 18.19
C ILE A 67 10.94 14.62 19.19
N LEU A 68 11.54 15.74 18.78
CA LEU A 68 11.58 16.98 19.56
C LEU A 68 10.36 17.84 19.22
N THR A 69 9.63 18.26 20.25
CA THR A 69 8.53 19.22 20.15
C THR A 69 9.04 20.64 19.89
N ALA A 70 8.13 21.59 19.63
CA ALA A 70 8.47 23.00 19.43
C ALA A 70 9.19 23.62 20.66
N ASP A 71 8.83 23.20 21.85
CA ASP A 71 9.43 23.62 23.14
C ASP A 71 10.65 22.76 23.55
N LYS A 72 11.23 22.00 22.58
CA LYS A 72 12.46 21.21 22.77
C LYS A 72 12.35 20.06 23.77
N VAL A 73 11.15 19.55 23.98
CA VAL A 73 10.96 18.34 24.79
C VAL A 73 11.07 17.10 23.89
N ALA A 74 11.91 16.15 24.29
CA ALA A 74 12.01 14.86 23.60
C ALA A 74 10.82 13.96 24.00
N ILE A 75 10.06 13.53 23.03
CA ILE A 75 8.94 12.62 23.22
C ILE A 75 9.15 11.36 22.41
N ARG A 76 8.64 10.23 22.88
CA ARG A 76 8.61 8.98 22.14
C ARG A 76 7.18 8.64 21.75
N VAL A 77 6.95 8.49 20.45
CA VAL A 77 5.62 8.27 19.88
C VAL A 77 5.58 6.97 19.10
N SER A 78 4.51 6.21 19.27
CA SER A 78 4.18 5.07 18.40
C SER A 78 2.90 5.39 17.66
N ILE A 79 2.87 5.10 16.37
CA ILE A 79 1.74 5.41 15.48
C ILE A 79 1.28 4.13 14.81
N VAL A 80 -0.02 3.89 14.83
CA VAL A 80 -0.66 2.76 14.15
C VAL A 80 -1.54 3.29 13.04
N VAL A 81 -1.33 2.80 11.84
CA VAL A 81 -2.08 3.21 10.64
C VAL A 81 -2.72 1.98 10.01
N GLN A 82 -4.03 2.04 9.78
CA GLN A 82 -4.75 1.03 9.02
C GLN A 82 -4.87 1.44 7.56
N PHE A 83 -4.50 0.57 6.66
CA PHE A 83 -4.46 0.84 5.23
C PHE A 83 -4.86 -0.38 4.40
N ARG A 84 -5.24 -0.14 3.17
CA ARG A 84 -5.45 -1.18 2.16
C ARG A 84 -4.93 -0.73 0.81
N VAL A 85 -4.65 -1.69 -0.07
CA VAL A 85 -4.33 -1.39 -1.47
C VAL A 85 -5.64 -1.16 -2.22
N SER A 86 -5.80 0.05 -2.76
CA SER A 86 -6.96 0.44 -3.57
C SER A 86 -6.67 0.36 -5.07
N ASP A 87 -5.42 0.61 -5.46
CA ASP A 87 -4.93 0.44 -6.84
C ASP A 87 -3.74 -0.52 -6.87
N PRO A 88 -3.98 -1.81 -7.15
CA PRO A 88 -2.92 -2.81 -7.17
C PRO A 88 -1.83 -2.55 -8.21
N ALA A 89 -2.18 -1.95 -9.35
CA ALA A 89 -1.21 -1.63 -10.39
C ALA A 89 -0.24 -0.53 -9.92
N ALA A 90 -0.75 0.55 -9.35
CA ALA A 90 0.07 1.60 -8.79
C ALA A 90 0.96 1.10 -7.65
N ALA A 91 0.44 0.24 -6.78
CA ALA A 91 1.19 -0.32 -5.65
C ALA A 91 2.41 -1.15 -6.06
N LEU A 92 2.37 -1.77 -7.25
CA LEU A 92 3.48 -2.56 -7.77
C LEU A 92 4.39 -1.80 -8.75
N HIS A 93 3.89 -0.77 -9.42
CA HIS A 93 4.63 -0.09 -10.49
C HIS A 93 5.25 1.23 -10.08
N VAL A 94 4.62 1.96 -9.15
CA VAL A 94 5.08 3.31 -8.76
C VAL A 94 6.23 3.26 -7.77
N VAL A 95 6.21 2.30 -6.85
CA VAL A 95 7.23 2.15 -5.79
C VAL A 95 7.69 0.70 -5.69
N VAL A 96 8.91 0.49 -5.23
CA VAL A 96 9.48 -0.85 -5.03
C VAL A 96 8.74 -1.60 -3.92
N SER A 97 8.45 -0.91 -2.82
CA SER A 97 7.69 -1.42 -1.68
C SER A 97 6.76 -0.33 -1.15
N PHE A 98 5.48 -0.48 -1.38
CA PHE A 98 4.50 0.50 -0.88
C PHE A 98 4.39 0.50 0.64
N GLU A 99 4.69 -0.61 1.31
CA GLU A 99 4.69 -0.68 2.78
C GLU A 99 5.84 0.13 3.39
N GLU A 100 7.05 -0.01 2.85
CA GLU A 100 8.21 0.78 3.28
C GLU A 100 8.03 2.26 2.97
N ARG A 101 7.44 2.57 1.83
CA ARG A 101 7.10 3.94 1.46
C ARG A 101 6.08 4.54 2.42
N LEU A 102 5.00 3.82 2.71
CA LEU A 102 3.99 4.25 3.67
C LEU A 102 4.58 4.46 5.07
N TYR A 103 5.45 3.56 5.52
CA TYR A 103 6.17 3.69 6.79
C TYR A 103 6.94 5.03 6.85
N SER A 104 7.71 5.33 5.80
CA SER A 104 8.49 6.56 5.70
C SER A 104 7.61 7.81 5.64
N ASP A 105 6.51 7.78 4.90
CA ASP A 105 5.57 8.90 4.77
C ASP A 105 4.88 9.21 6.10
N VAL A 106 4.44 8.19 6.86
CA VAL A 106 3.87 8.36 8.20
C VAL A 106 4.89 8.94 9.18
N GLN A 107 6.12 8.40 9.14
CA GLN A 107 7.20 8.90 9.99
C GLN A 107 7.52 10.38 9.72
N LEU A 108 7.57 10.77 8.46
CA LEU A 108 7.84 12.14 8.05
C LEU A 108 6.70 13.09 8.43
N ALA A 109 5.44 12.69 8.18
CA ALA A 109 4.27 13.47 8.56
C ALA A 109 4.18 13.68 10.07
N ALA A 110 4.45 12.65 10.86
CA ALA A 110 4.49 12.74 12.32
C ALA A 110 5.57 13.71 12.81
N ARG A 111 6.78 13.63 12.26
CA ARG A 111 7.86 14.57 12.62
C ARG A 111 7.50 16.02 12.32
N ARG A 112 6.90 16.27 11.16
CA ARG A 112 6.48 17.62 10.76
C ARG A 112 5.42 18.17 11.72
N ALA A 113 4.37 17.42 11.97
CA ALA A 113 3.26 17.84 12.81
C ALA A 113 3.72 18.08 14.27
N LEU A 114 4.48 17.13 14.85
CA LEU A 114 4.92 17.21 16.23
C LEU A 114 5.98 18.31 16.48
N ALA A 115 6.84 18.59 15.50
CA ALA A 115 7.86 19.65 15.62
C ALA A 115 7.26 21.05 15.69
N THR A 116 6.02 21.26 15.26
CA THR A 116 5.32 22.55 15.29
C THR A 116 4.47 22.77 16.55
N MET A 117 4.28 21.73 17.36
CA MET A 117 3.42 21.74 18.54
C MET A 117 4.23 21.69 19.83
N THR A 118 3.72 22.33 20.89
CA THR A 118 4.26 22.18 22.24
C THR A 118 3.79 20.86 22.86
N LEU A 119 4.45 20.41 23.92
CA LEU A 119 4.02 19.22 24.65
C LEU A 119 2.58 19.35 25.17
N GLU A 120 2.22 20.53 25.66
CA GLU A 120 0.87 20.83 26.16
C GLU A 120 -0.18 20.73 25.05
N ASP A 121 0.12 21.27 23.87
CA ASP A 121 -0.76 21.18 22.69
C ASP A 121 -0.97 19.73 22.25
N ILE A 122 0.08 18.94 22.26
CA ILE A 122 0.02 17.52 21.90
C ILE A 122 -0.87 16.72 22.84
N LEU A 123 -0.77 17.00 24.14
CA LEU A 123 -1.56 16.31 25.16
C LEU A 123 -3.04 16.74 25.12
N THR A 124 -3.30 18.02 24.81
CA THR A 124 -4.64 18.59 24.79
C THR A 124 -5.39 18.32 23.47
N ASN A 125 -4.67 18.37 22.34
CA ASN A 125 -5.27 18.35 21.00
C ASN A 125 -4.88 17.09 20.20
N ARG A 126 -4.90 15.91 20.81
CA ARG A 126 -4.53 14.63 20.15
C ARG A 126 -5.29 14.38 18.85
N ASN A 127 -6.59 14.66 18.82
CA ASN A 127 -7.43 14.41 17.65
C ASN A 127 -7.00 15.30 16.46
N ARG A 128 -6.71 16.55 16.71
CA ARG A 128 -6.23 17.48 15.69
C ARG A 128 -4.89 17.02 15.09
N LEU A 129 -3.97 16.59 15.94
CA LEU A 129 -2.69 16.03 15.51
C LEU A 129 -2.88 14.80 14.62
N SER A 130 -3.76 13.88 15.05
CA SER A 130 -4.09 12.69 14.28
C SER A 130 -4.67 13.04 12.91
N ASP A 131 -5.60 13.98 12.84
CA ASP A 131 -6.23 14.41 11.59
C ASP A 131 -5.23 15.06 10.63
N GLU A 132 -4.29 15.85 11.16
CA GLU A 132 -3.24 16.51 10.36
C GLU A 132 -2.29 15.48 9.75
N ILE A 133 -1.78 14.54 10.55
CA ILE A 133 -0.91 13.45 10.08
C ILE A 133 -1.65 12.59 9.06
N LEU A 134 -2.89 12.21 9.34
CA LEU A 134 -3.69 11.39 8.43
C LEU A 134 -3.94 12.06 7.08
N ARG A 135 -4.19 13.35 7.06
CA ARG A 135 -4.41 14.10 5.82
C ARG A 135 -3.16 14.06 4.92
N ASP A 136 -1.99 14.35 5.49
CA ASP A 136 -0.74 14.34 4.76
C ASP A 136 -0.40 12.94 4.23
N VAL A 137 -0.61 11.91 5.06
CA VAL A 137 -0.36 10.52 4.67
C VAL A 137 -1.34 10.03 3.62
N LYS A 138 -2.63 10.39 3.69
CA LYS A 138 -3.64 10.03 2.69
C LYS A 138 -3.28 10.55 1.30
N GLU A 139 -2.84 11.80 1.23
CA GLU A 139 -2.44 12.43 -0.02
C GLU A 139 -1.22 11.71 -0.63
N ALA A 140 -0.19 11.45 0.17
CA ALA A 140 0.99 10.71 -0.27
C ALA A 140 0.65 9.27 -0.68
N ALA A 141 -0.14 8.54 0.11
CA ALA A 141 -0.50 7.14 -0.13
C ALA A 141 -1.31 6.95 -1.41
N ALA A 142 -2.16 7.89 -1.76
CA ALA A 142 -2.96 7.86 -2.99
C ALA A 142 -2.06 7.80 -4.25
N THR A 143 -0.87 8.37 -4.22
CA THR A 143 0.05 8.38 -5.38
C THR A 143 0.58 7.00 -5.74
N TYR A 144 0.64 6.07 -4.79
CA TYR A 144 1.08 4.68 -5.01
C TYR A 144 0.00 3.65 -4.68
N GLY A 145 -1.25 4.03 -4.81
CA GLY A 145 -2.40 3.11 -4.78
C GLY A 145 -2.75 2.54 -3.40
N ALA A 146 -2.34 3.18 -2.31
CA ALA A 146 -2.75 2.84 -0.96
C ALA A 146 -3.81 3.82 -0.43
N THR A 147 -4.79 3.29 0.29
CA THR A 147 -5.83 4.08 0.95
C THR A 147 -5.73 3.88 2.46
N ILE A 148 -5.69 4.97 3.21
CA ILE A 148 -5.71 4.94 4.66
C ILE A 148 -7.15 4.79 5.14
N CYS A 149 -7.41 3.73 5.91
CA CYS A 149 -8.77 3.36 6.33
C CYS A 149 -9.26 4.11 7.57
N ALA A 150 -8.40 4.95 8.20
CA ALA A 150 -8.64 5.77 9.39
C ALA A 150 -8.77 5.00 10.70
N ARG A 151 -7.99 5.38 11.61
CA ARG A 151 -8.04 5.68 13.06
C ARG A 151 -6.66 5.47 13.65
N MET A 152 -6.13 6.56 14.10
CA MET A 152 -5.07 6.49 15.12
C MET A 152 -5.71 6.36 16.49
#